data_d75ae19e96bef074c92f4ed50b778195
#
_entry.id   d75ae19e96bef074c92f4ed50b778195
#
_cell.length_a   1.000
_cell.length_b   1.000
_cell.length_c   1.000
_cell.angle_alpha   90.00
_cell.angle_beta   90.00
_cell.angle_gamma   90.00
#
_symmetry.space_group_name_H-M   'P 1'
#
loop_
_entity.id
_entity.type
_entity.pdbx_description
1 polymer ?
#
loop_
_entity_poly.entity_id
_entity_poly.type
_entity_poly.pdbx_seq_one_letter_code
_entity_poly.pdbx_strand_id
1 'polypeptide(L)'
;MINRIILLVIDGFGVGAMPDGAAYGDADANTLVHLAEAVEGLSVPNLEMLGLGHLATIKGVRSTTQPTGCFGRLGFTSPGKDSVVGYWEMGGVIQKEASTVCGAGVPPKVVDVIEQIFGRKTIGRGIALMGTMLRRYGMEHMATGSPILWTDGGNTCGIAMHESSMAPMEFQQRCREIRKAVKDAGLFVRVVAQPLTGRHETLKPQVGRRDFLIEPSGLTMWDVLSRSGQITMGVGKVYDLFSGRGLTKSFPTASGMAAFDEVIGLLNKVPRGLVCASLDLLAEEVGQAALVVQGFDRRLPELFERLRIGDMVIVTGDHGRDLSFPEKTATREYVPLLVTGPKLAHGVDLGTRSTAADVGQTIAEALGAERVLTGESFLDALRPG
;
A
#
# COMPACT_ATOMS: atom_id res chain seq x y z
N MET A 1 28.11 5.22 4.88
CA MET A 1 27.00 6.22 4.90
C MET A 1 25.98 5.79 3.86
N ILE A 2 24.70 5.76 4.21
CA ILE A 2 23.60 5.49 3.28
C ILE A 2 23.30 6.78 2.51
N ASN A 3 23.19 6.67 1.21
CA ASN A 3 22.93 7.80 0.32
C ASN A 3 21.56 7.73 -0.34
N ARG A 4 21.10 6.51 -0.64
CA ARG A 4 19.81 6.28 -1.29
C ARG A 4 19.09 5.10 -0.66
N ILE A 5 17.78 5.27 -0.47
CA ILE A 5 16.90 4.23 0.08
C ILE A 5 15.82 3.91 -0.93
N ILE A 6 15.58 2.64 -1.15
CA ILE A 6 14.50 2.08 -1.97
C ILE A 6 13.54 1.39 -1.02
N LEU A 7 12.35 1.98 -0.81
CA LEU A 7 11.29 1.42 0.02
C LEU A 7 10.22 0.80 -0.89
N LEU A 8 10.12 -0.51 -0.88
CA LEU A 8 9.12 -1.29 -1.62
C LEU A 8 8.02 -1.72 -0.64
N VAL A 9 6.85 -1.13 -0.77
CA VAL A 9 5.70 -1.44 0.07
C VAL A 9 4.70 -2.26 -0.76
N ILE A 10 4.58 -3.54 -0.42
CA ILE A 10 3.67 -4.47 -1.10
C ILE A 10 2.31 -4.40 -0.41
N ASP A 11 1.29 -4.00 -1.16
CA ASP A 11 -0.09 -3.88 -0.67
C ASP A 11 -0.63 -5.22 -0.16
N GLY A 12 -1.00 -5.25 1.11
CA GLY A 12 -1.61 -6.44 1.71
C GLY A 12 -0.64 -7.59 2.03
N PHE A 13 0.65 -7.35 2.20
CA PHE A 13 1.68 -8.38 2.37
C PHE A 13 1.86 -8.78 3.84
N GLY A 14 0.87 -9.48 4.42
CA GLY A 14 0.84 -9.89 5.82
C GLY A 14 1.58 -11.20 6.12
N VAL A 15 2.07 -11.34 7.37
CA VAL A 15 2.78 -12.53 7.90
C VAL A 15 2.25 -12.96 9.28
N GLY A 16 0.93 -12.98 9.42
CA GLY A 16 0.22 -13.45 10.59
C GLY A 16 -0.43 -12.36 11.42
N ALA A 17 -1.57 -12.72 12.03
CA ALA A 17 -2.39 -11.82 12.81
C ALA A 17 -1.61 -11.10 13.92
N MET A 18 -1.91 -9.82 14.12
CA MET A 18 -1.47 -9.08 15.30
C MET A 18 -2.27 -9.51 16.55
N PRO A 19 -1.76 -9.26 17.78
CA PRO A 19 -2.45 -9.63 19.00
C PRO A 19 -3.87 -9.06 19.13
N ASP A 20 -4.12 -7.90 18.53
CA ASP A 20 -5.42 -7.25 18.47
C ASP A 20 -6.27 -7.65 17.24
N GLY A 21 -5.78 -8.57 16.41
CA GLY A 21 -6.46 -9.02 15.18
C GLY A 21 -7.89 -9.52 15.41
N ALA A 22 -8.13 -10.18 16.54
CA ALA A 22 -9.47 -10.65 16.92
C ALA A 22 -10.51 -9.51 17.01
N ALA A 23 -10.09 -8.31 17.44
CA ALA A 23 -10.98 -7.14 17.50
C ALA A 23 -11.40 -6.63 16.11
N TYR A 24 -10.67 -7.03 15.07
CA TYR A 24 -10.94 -6.71 13.66
C TYR A 24 -11.56 -7.88 12.87
N GLY A 25 -11.83 -9.01 13.53
CA GLY A 25 -12.30 -10.22 12.88
C GLY A 25 -11.20 -11.03 12.18
N ASP A 26 -9.94 -10.74 12.48
CA ASP A 26 -8.76 -11.24 11.75
C ASP A 26 -7.87 -12.16 12.62
N ALA A 27 -8.44 -12.82 13.65
CA ALA A 27 -7.66 -13.65 14.59
C ALA A 27 -6.80 -14.73 13.90
N ASP A 28 -7.32 -15.29 12.81
CA ASP A 28 -6.69 -16.37 12.07
C ASP A 28 -6.01 -15.90 10.76
N ALA A 29 -5.91 -14.58 10.56
CA ALA A 29 -5.35 -14.04 9.32
C ALA A 29 -3.85 -14.34 9.20
N ASN A 30 -3.44 -14.85 8.05
CA ASN A 30 -2.04 -15.08 7.70
C ASN A 30 -1.87 -15.10 6.17
N THR A 31 -1.79 -13.91 5.59
CA THR A 31 -1.81 -13.70 4.14
C THR A 31 -0.86 -14.62 3.38
N LEU A 32 0.44 -14.59 3.72
CA LEU A 32 1.44 -15.35 2.96
C LEU A 32 1.38 -16.85 3.21
N VAL A 33 1.02 -17.28 4.41
CA VAL A 33 0.87 -18.71 4.73
C VAL A 33 -0.31 -19.29 3.98
N HIS A 34 -1.49 -18.66 4.05
CA HIS A 34 -2.69 -19.15 3.38
C HIS A 34 -2.57 -19.05 1.85
N LEU A 35 -1.90 -18.01 1.34
CA LEU A 35 -1.57 -17.93 -0.10
C LEU A 35 -0.71 -19.14 -0.53
N ALA A 36 0.33 -19.46 0.22
CA ALA A 36 1.23 -20.56 -0.09
C ALA A 36 0.56 -21.92 0.04
N GLU A 37 -0.30 -22.11 1.03
CA GLU A 37 -1.08 -23.34 1.21
C GLU A 37 -2.04 -23.58 0.03
N ALA A 38 -2.75 -22.54 -0.39
CA ALA A 38 -3.74 -22.60 -1.46
C ALA A 38 -3.14 -22.93 -2.84
N VAL A 39 -1.84 -22.66 -3.06
CA VAL A 39 -1.13 -22.98 -4.30
C VAL A 39 -0.12 -24.11 -4.13
N GLU A 40 -0.23 -24.86 -3.04
CA GLU A 40 0.63 -26.00 -2.69
C GLU A 40 2.14 -25.67 -2.55
N GLY A 41 2.48 -24.42 -2.39
CA GLY A 41 3.83 -23.93 -2.15
C GLY A 41 4.16 -22.66 -2.93
N LEU A 42 4.76 -21.68 -2.26
CA LEU A 42 5.17 -20.42 -2.86
C LEU A 42 6.68 -20.47 -3.18
N SER A 43 7.07 -20.17 -4.42
CA SER A 43 8.46 -20.13 -4.85
C SER A 43 8.94 -18.69 -4.95
N VAL A 44 9.62 -18.21 -3.90
CA VAL A 44 10.14 -16.83 -3.78
C VAL A 44 11.58 -16.83 -3.26
N PRO A 45 12.52 -17.41 -4.03
CA PRO A 45 13.89 -17.64 -3.56
C PRO A 45 14.65 -16.35 -3.18
N ASN A 46 14.35 -15.21 -3.79
CA ASN A 46 15.01 -13.95 -3.46
C ASN A 46 14.51 -13.37 -2.13
N LEU A 47 13.20 -13.41 -1.88
CA LEU A 47 12.63 -13.02 -0.58
C LEU A 47 13.04 -14.03 0.51
N GLU A 48 13.14 -15.33 0.18
CA GLU A 48 13.70 -16.35 1.05
C GLU A 48 15.13 -15.99 1.49
N MET A 49 15.97 -15.60 0.53
CA MET A 49 17.35 -15.17 0.82
C MET A 49 17.41 -13.87 1.63
N LEU A 50 16.41 -13.00 1.54
CA LEU A 50 16.30 -11.84 2.41
C LEU A 50 15.88 -12.18 3.84
N GLY A 51 15.40 -13.40 4.10
CA GLY A 51 15.01 -13.90 5.42
C GLY A 51 13.51 -14.07 5.63
N LEU A 52 12.67 -14.02 4.58
CA LEU A 52 11.22 -14.15 4.70
C LEU A 52 10.78 -15.41 5.46
N GLY A 53 11.43 -16.55 5.21
CA GLY A 53 11.11 -17.82 5.87
C GLY A 53 11.38 -17.88 7.37
N HIS A 54 12.04 -16.86 7.95
CA HIS A 54 12.20 -16.73 9.40
C HIS A 54 11.00 -16.09 10.08
N LEU A 55 10.11 -15.44 9.33
CA LEU A 55 9.01 -14.64 9.87
C LEU A 55 7.75 -15.48 10.10
N ALA A 56 7.52 -16.49 9.26
CA ALA A 56 6.39 -17.41 9.35
C ALA A 56 6.75 -18.73 8.63
N THR A 57 6.06 -19.82 9.00
CA THR A 57 6.20 -21.11 8.30
C THR A 57 5.39 -21.08 7.00
N ILE A 58 6.00 -20.63 5.91
CA ILE A 58 5.36 -20.49 4.60
C ILE A 58 5.73 -21.71 3.75
N LYS A 59 4.72 -22.45 3.26
CA LYS A 59 4.93 -23.64 2.42
C LYS A 59 5.73 -23.27 1.16
N GLY A 60 6.86 -23.93 0.95
CA GLY A 60 7.76 -23.67 -0.19
C GLY A 60 8.83 -22.60 0.07
N VAL A 61 8.83 -21.91 1.22
CA VAL A 61 9.83 -20.90 1.62
C VAL A 61 10.61 -21.41 2.83
N ARG A 62 11.93 -21.51 2.72
CA ARG A 62 12.80 -22.04 3.76
C ARG A 62 13.32 -20.93 4.69
N SER A 63 13.54 -21.27 5.95
CA SER A 63 14.38 -20.47 6.84
C SER A 63 15.85 -20.74 6.52
N THR A 64 16.43 -19.91 5.63
CA THR A 64 17.82 -20.09 5.20
C THR A 64 18.79 -19.82 6.36
N THR A 65 19.86 -20.62 6.48
CA THR A 65 20.88 -20.46 7.53
C THR A 65 21.81 -19.27 7.31
N GLN A 66 21.83 -18.71 6.10
CA GLN A 66 22.68 -17.58 5.72
C GLN A 66 21.89 -16.55 4.93
N PRO A 67 20.96 -15.82 5.56
CA PRO A 67 20.23 -14.76 4.89
C PRO A 67 21.18 -13.65 4.42
N THR A 68 20.93 -13.13 3.24
CA THR A 68 21.65 -11.96 2.68
C THR A 68 21.01 -10.64 3.07
N GLY A 69 19.87 -10.67 3.76
CA GLY A 69 19.19 -9.51 4.34
C GLY A 69 19.15 -9.57 5.85
N CYS A 70 18.78 -8.46 6.47
CA CYS A 70 18.28 -8.40 7.83
C CYS A 70 16.77 -8.52 7.79
N PHE A 71 16.16 -9.22 8.74
CA PHE A 71 14.73 -9.55 8.71
C PHE A 71 14.07 -9.33 10.06
N GLY A 72 12.77 -9.06 10.04
CA GLY A 72 11.91 -8.89 11.20
C GLY A 72 10.47 -8.67 10.79
N ARG A 73 9.62 -8.33 11.74
CA ARG A 73 8.20 -8.00 11.52
C ARG A 73 7.87 -6.62 12.03
N LEU A 74 6.95 -5.94 11.33
CA LEU A 74 6.38 -4.66 11.77
C LEU A 74 4.95 -4.88 12.24
N GLY A 75 4.61 -4.36 13.42
CA GLY A 75 3.25 -4.17 13.87
C GLY A 75 2.76 -2.74 13.59
N PHE A 76 1.51 -2.48 13.95
CA PHE A 76 0.86 -1.18 13.81
C PHE A 76 0.21 -0.77 15.13
N THR A 77 0.52 0.44 15.59
CA THR A 77 -0.08 1.04 16.79
C THR A 77 -1.37 1.79 16.47
N SER A 78 -1.44 2.37 15.27
CA SER A 78 -2.65 3.08 14.81
C SER A 78 -3.85 2.14 14.73
N PRO A 79 -5.05 2.56 15.14
CA PRO A 79 -6.26 1.78 14.94
C PRO A 79 -6.61 1.71 13.46
N GLY A 80 -6.99 0.52 12.98
CA GLY A 80 -7.35 0.25 11.59
C GLY A 80 -6.44 -0.78 10.92
N LYS A 81 -6.74 -1.10 9.68
CA LYS A 81 -6.06 -2.16 8.92
C LYS A 81 -5.99 -1.85 7.40
N ASP A 82 -5.90 -0.59 7.05
CA ASP A 82 -5.88 -0.14 5.65
C ASP A 82 -4.58 0.56 5.26
N SER A 83 -4.39 0.78 3.96
CA SER A 83 -3.17 1.42 3.45
C SER A 83 -2.90 2.80 4.04
N VAL A 84 -3.94 3.57 4.40
CA VAL A 84 -3.75 4.90 5.00
C VAL A 84 -3.06 4.77 6.34
N VAL A 85 -3.57 3.84 7.18
CA VAL A 85 -2.98 3.51 8.48
C VAL A 85 -1.54 3.08 8.31
N GLY A 86 -1.27 2.09 7.46
CA GLY A 86 0.07 1.55 7.25
C GLY A 86 1.07 2.58 6.77
N TYR A 87 0.74 3.33 5.72
CA TYR A 87 1.65 4.34 5.17
C TYR A 87 1.88 5.54 6.08
N TRP A 88 0.83 6.03 6.77
CA TRP A 88 1.01 7.16 7.67
C TRP A 88 1.84 6.78 8.87
N GLU A 89 1.63 5.59 9.42
CA GLU A 89 2.45 5.10 10.53
C GLU A 89 3.90 4.87 10.09
N MET A 90 4.16 4.24 8.92
CA MET A 90 5.49 4.19 8.32
C MET A 90 6.09 5.59 8.13
N GLY A 91 5.27 6.58 7.82
CA GLY A 91 5.67 7.97 7.73
C GLY A 91 5.95 8.65 9.07
N GLY A 92 5.78 7.97 10.21
CA GLY A 92 5.98 8.51 11.55
C GLY A 92 4.76 9.20 12.17
N VAL A 93 3.55 8.99 11.61
CA VAL A 93 2.29 9.58 12.11
C VAL A 93 1.36 8.47 12.60
N ILE A 94 1.28 8.28 13.91
CA ILE A 94 0.30 7.38 14.53
C ILE A 94 -1.06 8.09 14.60
N GLN A 95 -2.07 7.46 14.04
CA GLN A 95 -3.45 7.90 14.15
C GLN A 95 -3.99 7.60 15.57
N LYS A 96 -4.76 8.53 16.12
CA LYS A 96 -5.43 8.36 17.42
C LYS A 96 -6.83 7.81 17.29
N GLU A 97 -7.49 8.07 16.19
CA GLU A 97 -8.87 7.71 15.91
C GLU A 97 -8.95 6.75 14.72
N ALA A 98 -9.80 5.76 14.85
CA ALA A 98 -10.07 4.83 13.77
C ALA A 98 -10.78 5.55 12.60
N SER A 99 -10.42 5.16 11.38
CA SER A 99 -11.15 5.59 10.18
C SER A 99 -12.61 5.10 10.23
N THR A 100 -13.50 5.80 9.53
CA THR A 100 -14.88 5.34 9.38
C THR A 100 -14.90 4.03 8.60
N VAL A 101 -15.41 2.96 9.20
CA VAL A 101 -15.49 1.65 8.58
C VAL A 101 -16.78 1.53 7.77
N CYS A 102 -16.66 1.11 6.52
CA CYS A 102 -17.77 0.86 5.60
C CYS A 102 -18.23 -0.61 5.62
N GLY A 103 -18.21 -1.26 6.79
CA GLY A 103 -18.45 -2.71 6.96
C GLY A 103 -19.84 -3.21 6.58
N ALA A 104 -20.81 -2.31 6.36
CA ALA A 104 -22.15 -2.64 5.86
C ALA A 104 -22.41 -2.07 4.43
N GLY A 105 -21.35 -1.63 3.74
CA GLY A 105 -21.45 -0.89 2.48
C GLY A 105 -21.16 0.59 2.65
N VAL A 106 -21.27 1.37 1.55
CA VAL A 106 -21.04 2.82 1.59
C VAL A 106 -22.08 3.48 2.50
N PRO A 107 -21.69 4.23 3.56
CA PRO A 107 -22.62 4.81 4.52
C PRO A 107 -23.65 5.72 3.85
N PRO A 108 -24.94 5.69 4.26
CA PRO A 108 -26.01 6.50 3.66
C PRO A 108 -25.67 7.99 3.57
N LYS A 109 -25.10 8.57 4.62
CA LYS A 109 -24.67 9.98 4.62
C LYS A 109 -23.61 10.28 3.55
N VAL A 110 -22.72 9.33 3.25
CA VAL A 110 -21.74 9.47 2.17
C VAL A 110 -22.44 9.40 0.81
N VAL A 111 -23.40 8.48 0.66
CA VAL A 111 -24.20 8.36 -0.56
C VAL A 111 -24.97 9.67 -0.85
N ASP A 112 -25.62 10.25 0.16
CA ASP A 112 -26.37 11.51 0.02
C ASP A 112 -25.48 12.65 -0.48
N VAL A 113 -24.29 12.80 0.10
CA VAL A 113 -23.28 13.78 -0.34
C VAL A 113 -22.88 13.57 -1.79
N ILE A 114 -22.63 12.32 -2.17
CA ILE A 114 -22.23 11.96 -3.54
C ILE A 114 -23.35 12.28 -4.53
N GLU A 115 -24.57 11.85 -4.25
CA GLU A 115 -25.73 12.10 -5.12
C GLU A 115 -26.03 13.60 -5.28
N GLN A 116 -25.89 14.38 -4.21
CA GLN A 116 -26.04 15.82 -4.25
C GLN A 116 -25.00 16.49 -5.16
N ILE A 117 -23.71 16.10 -5.03
CA ILE A 117 -22.62 16.72 -5.80
C ILE A 117 -22.66 16.28 -7.28
N PHE A 118 -22.99 15.04 -7.57
CA PHE A 118 -23.13 14.56 -8.96
C PHE A 118 -24.45 14.98 -9.61
N GLY A 119 -25.47 15.34 -8.83
CA GLY A 119 -26.82 15.66 -9.32
C GLY A 119 -27.54 14.46 -9.91
N ARG A 120 -27.17 13.23 -9.53
CA ARG A 120 -27.75 11.98 -10.05
C ARG A 120 -27.64 10.84 -9.03
N LYS A 121 -28.55 9.87 -9.16
CA LYS A 121 -28.55 8.67 -8.30
C LYS A 121 -27.35 7.79 -8.57
N THR A 122 -26.92 7.08 -7.52
CA THR A 122 -25.80 6.14 -7.55
C THR A 122 -26.27 4.69 -7.56
N ILE A 123 -25.47 3.80 -8.09
CA ILE A 123 -25.72 2.35 -8.17
C ILE A 123 -24.61 1.58 -7.46
N GLY A 124 -24.88 0.34 -7.06
CA GLY A 124 -23.93 -0.52 -6.35
C GLY A 124 -23.99 -0.35 -4.83
N ARG A 125 -23.06 0.39 -4.23
CA ARG A 125 -22.95 0.75 -2.80
C ARG A 125 -22.50 -0.38 -1.88
N GLY A 126 -22.30 -1.61 -2.38
CA GLY A 126 -21.95 -2.78 -1.57
C GLY A 126 -20.45 -2.92 -1.30
N ILE A 127 -20.13 -3.90 -0.43
CA ILE A 127 -18.77 -4.38 -0.23
C ILE A 127 -18.43 -5.27 -1.42
N ALA A 128 -17.48 -4.86 -2.22
CA ALA A 128 -16.93 -5.66 -3.31
C ALA A 128 -15.68 -4.98 -3.88
N LEU A 129 -14.86 -5.75 -4.57
CA LEU A 129 -13.78 -5.19 -5.38
C LEU A 129 -14.35 -4.56 -6.66
N MET A 130 -13.66 -3.55 -7.16
CA MET A 130 -14.12 -2.76 -8.31
C MET A 130 -14.43 -3.63 -9.53
N GLY A 131 -13.62 -4.66 -9.82
CA GLY A 131 -13.86 -5.56 -10.94
C GLY A 131 -15.21 -6.28 -10.86
N THR A 132 -15.61 -6.71 -9.68
CA THR A 132 -16.93 -7.30 -9.43
C THR A 132 -18.05 -6.28 -9.64
N MET A 133 -17.85 -5.05 -9.18
CA MET A 133 -18.83 -3.97 -9.38
C MET A 133 -19.00 -3.62 -10.85
N LEU A 134 -17.93 -3.60 -11.63
CA LEU A 134 -18.01 -3.37 -13.08
C LEU A 134 -18.77 -4.47 -13.81
N ARG A 135 -18.51 -5.73 -13.47
CA ARG A 135 -19.27 -6.86 -14.06
C ARG A 135 -20.77 -6.77 -13.76
N ARG A 136 -21.13 -6.34 -12.54
CA ARG A 136 -22.52 -6.28 -12.08
C ARG A 136 -23.30 -5.06 -12.55
N TYR A 137 -22.65 -3.89 -12.53
CA TYR A 137 -23.32 -2.59 -12.73
C TYR A 137 -22.84 -1.83 -13.97
N GLY A 138 -21.82 -2.34 -14.68
CA GLY A 138 -21.24 -1.63 -15.82
C GLY A 138 -22.25 -1.31 -16.94
N MET A 139 -23.13 -2.24 -17.27
CA MET A 139 -24.17 -2.01 -18.29
C MET A 139 -25.20 -0.98 -17.85
N GLU A 140 -25.64 -1.03 -16.58
CA GLU A 140 -26.56 -0.04 -16.01
C GLU A 140 -25.91 1.36 -15.97
N HIS A 141 -24.62 1.42 -15.57
CA HIS A 141 -23.86 2.66 -15.63
C HIS A 141 -23.79 3.25 -17.04
N MET A 142 -23.47 2.44 -18.04
CA MET A 142 -23.40 2.90 -19.44
C MET A 142 -24.74 3.40 -19.97
N ALA A 143 -25.86 2.81 -19.53
CA ALA A 143 -27.20 3.21 -19.94
C ALA A 143 -27.70 4.47 -19.23
N THR A 144 -27.36 4.66 -17.94
CA THR A 144 -27.93 5.71 -17.10
C THR A 144 -26.97 6.87 -16.80
N GLY A 145 -25.65 6.63 -16.91
CA GLY A 145 -24.62 7.53 -16.43
C GLY A 145 -24.52 7.63 -14.90
N SER A 146 -25.23 6.76 -14.15
CA SER A 146 -25.19 6.74 -12.68
C SER A 146 -23.83 6.28 -12.16
N PRO A 147 -23.19 7.00 -11.22
CA PRO A 147 -21.91 6.58 -10.66
C PRO A 147 -22.02 5.19 -9.99
N ILE A 148 -21.03 4.31 -10.23
CA ILE A 148 -20.93 3.04 -9.50
C ILE A 148 -20.19 3.29 -8.20
N LEU A 149 -20.81 2.99 -7.06
CA LEU A 149 -20.19 3.06 -5.74
C LEU A 149 -19.84 1.67 -5.23
N TRP A 150 -18.69 1.60 -4.53
CA TRP A 150 -18.29 0.39 -3.80
C TRP A 150 -17.45 0.76 -2.58
N THR A 151 -17.26 -0.21 -1.70
CA THR A 151 -16.31 -0.15 -0.61
C THR A 151 -15.55 -1.48 -0.52
N ASP A 152 -14.33 -1.44 0.02
CA ASP A 152 -13.55 -2.62 0.40
C ASP A 152 -13.91 -3.15 1.79
N GLY A 153 -14.95 -2.59 2.42
CA GLY A 153 -15.34 -2.91 3.81
C GLY A 153 -14.53 -2.14 4.86
N GLY A 154 -13.43 -1.52 4.48
CA GLY A 154 -12.62 -0.64 5.30
C GLY A 154 -13.09 0.82 5.23
N ASN A 155 -12.16 1.76 5.09
CA ASN A 155 -12.46 3.18 5.01
C ASN A 155 -12.62 3.71 3.57
N THR A 156 -12.65 2.86 2.57
CA THR A 156 -12.72 3.25 1.17
C THR A 156 -14.15 3.47 0.71
N CYS A 157 -14.41 4.61 0.11
CA CYS A 157 -15.55 4.86 -0.76
C CYS A 157 -15.07 5.01 -2.21
N GLY A 158 -15.22 3.96 -3.00
CA GLY A 158 -14.88 3.96 -4.40
C GLY A 158 -16.01 4.51 -5.26
N ILE A 159 -15.67 5.31 -6.26
CA ILE A 159 -16.58 5.89 -7.24
C ILE A 159 -16.02 5.62 -8.63
N ALA A 160 -16.77 4.94 -9.50
CA ALA A 160 -16.37 4.75 -10.88
C ALA A 160 -17.32 5.48 -11.83
N MET A 161 -16.75 6.10 -12.87
CA MET A 161 -17.45 6.92 -13.84
C MET A 161 -16.81 6.76 -15.23
N HIS A 162 -17.61 6.51 -16.24
CA HIS A 162 -17.14 6.42 -17.62
C HIS A 162 -16.89 7.81 -18.22
N GLU A 163 -15.85 7.95 -19.03
CA GLU A 163 -15.45 9.19 -19.67
C GLU A 163 -16.52 9.84 -20.57
N SER A 164 -17.45 9.03 -21.12
CA SER A 164 -18.60 9.57 -21.88
C SER A 164 -19.70 10.17 -21.02
N SER A 165 -19.77 9.78 -19.74
CA SER A 165 -20.77 10.29 -18.78
C SER A 165 -20.28 11.55 -18.08
N MET A 166 -18.97 11.68 -17.89
CA MET A 166 -18.30 12.85 -17.30
C MET A 166 -16.81 12.84 -17.68
N ALA A 167 -16.30 13.98 -18.11
CA ALA A 167 -14.87 14.10 -18.43
C ALA A 167 -13.99 13.77 -17.21
N PRO A 168 -12.86 13.07 -17.37
CA PRO A 168 -12.04 12.61 -16.25
C PRO A 168 -11.59 13.71 -15.29
N MET A 169 -11.26 14.89 -15.81
CA MET A 169 -10.87 16.04 -14.96
C MET A 169 -12.04 16.57 -14.11
N GLU A 170 -13.23 16.69 -14.70
CA GLU A 170 -14.43 17.10 -13.96
C GLU A 170 -14.79 16.06 -12.91
N PHE A 171 -14.74 14.77 -13.27
CA PHE A 171 -14.96 13.66 -12.35
C PHE A 171 -14.03 13.72 -11.12
N GLN A 172 -12.75 13.92 -11.34
CA GLN A 172 -11.78 14.05 -10.26
C GLN A 172 -12.05 15.30 -9.39
N GLN A 173 -12.45 16.40 -10.00
CA GLN A 173 -12.82 17.61 -9.28
C GLN A 173 -14.04 17.37 -8.37
N ARG A 174 -15.09 16.70 -8.88
CA ARG A 174 -16.27 16.32 -8.07
C ARG A 174 -15.88 15.38 -6.92
N CYS A 175 -15.01 14.41 -7.15
CA CYS A 175 -14.53 13.52 -6.09
C CYS A 175 -13.74 14.26 -5.00
N ARG A 176 -12.98 15.29 -5.35
CA ARG A 176 -12.32 16.18 -4.37
C ARG A 176 -13.34 16.97 -3.54
N GLU A 177 -14.39 17.48 -4.15
CA GLU A 177 -15.50 18.18 -3.46
C GLU A 177 -16.23 17.22 -2.52
N ILE A 178 -16.52 15.98 -2.96
CA ILE A 178 -17.09 14.92 -2.14
C ILE A 178 -16.21 14.67 -0.91
N ARG A 179 -14.90 14.51 -1.12
CA ARG A 179 -13.98 14.23 0.00
C ARG A 179 -14.01 15.33 1.05
N LYS A 180 -14.09 16.60 0.62
CA LYS A 180 -14.21 17.74 1.52
C LYS A 180 -15.54 17.71 2.28
N ALA A 181 -16.67 17.56 1.57
CA ALA A 181 -17.99 17.54 2.18
C ALA A 181 -18.19 16.38 3.16
N VAL A 182 -17.65 15.21 2.85
CA VAL A 182 -17.66 14.03 3.74
C VAL A 182 -16.84 14.28 5.01
N LYS A 183 -15.69 14.98 4.92
CA LYS A 183 -14.91 15.42 6.09
C LYS A 183 -15.72 16.38 6.96
N ASP A 184 -16.35 17.36 6.35
CA ASP A 184 -17.15 18.38 7.06
C ASP A 184 -18.36 17.73 7.77
N ALA A 185 -18.83 16.58 7.27
CA ALA A 185 -19.85 15.75 7.92
C ALA A 185 -19.30 14.82 9.04
N GLY A 186 -18.01 14.94 9.39
CA GLY A 186 -17.36 14.14 10.44
C GLY A 186 -17.03 12.68 10.03
N LEU A 187 -16.98 12.40 8.74
CA LEU A 187 -16.70 11.06 8.22
C LEU A 187 -15.29 10.96 7.64
N PHE A 188 -14.51 10.02 8.14
CA PHE A 188 -13.10 9.80 7.73
C PHE A 188 -13.03 8.66 6.70
N VAL A 189 -13.48 8.93 5.48
CA VAL A 189 -13.47 7.96 4.35
C VAL A 189 -12.45 8.39 3.32
N ARG A 190 -11.73 7.43 2.74
CA ARG A 190 -10.93 7.62 1.54
C ARG A 190 -11.87 7.61 0.33
N VAL A 191 -11.88 8.65 -0.49
CA VAL A 191 -12.64 8.70 -1.74
C VAL A 191 -11.72 8.31 -2.89
N VAL A 192 -12.03 7.19 -3.55
CA VAL A 192 -11.29 6.68 -4.71
C VAL A 192 -12.05 7.02 -5.98
N ALA A 193 -11.47 7.86 -6.82
CA ALA A 193 -12.01 8.17 -8.14
C ALA A 193 -11.39 7.23 -9.18
N GLN A 194 -12.20 6.39 -9.81
CA GLN A 194 -11.77 5.48 -10.86
C GLN A 194 -12.45 5.84 -12.18
N PRO A 195 -11.76 6.54 -13.10
CA PRO A 195 -12.25 6.71 -14.46
C PRO A 195 -12.37 5.37 -15.19
N LEU A 196 -13.38 5.27 -16.04
CA LEU A 196 -13.64 4.10 -16.87
C LEU A 196 -13.55 4.49 -18.34
N THR A 197 -13.15 3.51 -19.17
CA THR A 197 -13.12 3.61 -20.64
C THR A 197 -13.59 2.29 -21.27
N GLY A 198 -13.85 2.32 -22.56
CA GLY A 198 -14.31 1.16 -23.32
C GLY A 198 -15.81 1.21 -23.61
N ARG A 199 -16.35 0.12 -24.16
CA ARG A 199 -17.78 0.01 -24.49
C ARG A 199 -18.30 -1.37 -24.07
N HIS A 200 -19.47 -1.41 -23.45
CA HIS A 200 -20.13 -2.67 -23.07
C HIS A 200 -19.14 -3.70 -22.47
N GLU A 201 -18.92 -4.80 -23.13
CA GLU A 201 -18.08 -5.91 -22.66
C GLU A 201 -16.60 -5.56 -22.51
N THR A 202 -16.16 -4.44 -23.13
CA THR A 202 -14.78 -3.94 -23.02
C THR A 202 -14.61 -2.85 -21.95
N LEU A 203 -15.64 -2.60 -21.14
CA LEU A 203 -15.58 -1.62 -20.06
C LEU A 203 -14.48 -1.99 -19.06
N LYS A 204 -13.58 -1.06 -18.84
CA LYS A 204 -12.40 -1.29 -17.98
C LYS A 204 -11.95 -0.01 -17.29
N PRO A 205 -11.17 -0.13 -16.19
CA PRO A 205 -10.49 1.00 -15.59
C PRO A 205 -9.60 1.72 -16.59
N GLN A 206 -9.66 3.05 -16.55
CA GLN A 206 -8.74 3.92 -17.30
C GLN A 206 -7.59 4.35 -16.38
N VAL A 207 -6.42 4.63 -16.95
CA VAL A 207 -5.34 5.31 -16.24
C VAL A 207 -5.82 6.67 -15.75
N GLY A 208 -5.47 7.04 -14.52
CA GLY A 208 -5.94 8.30 -13.93
C GLY A 208 -6.79 8.11 -12.67
N ARG A 209 -6.77 6.90 -12.08
CA ARG A 209 -7.27 6.71 -10.70
C ARG A 209 -6.60 7.71 -9.77
N ARG A 210 -7.40 8.30 -8.88
CA ARG A 210 -6.95 9.21 -7.83
C ARG A 210 -7.61 8.84 -6.51
N ASP A 211 -6.82 8.84 -5.46
CA ASP A 211 -7.29 8.63 -4.10
C ASP A 211 -7.27 10.00 -3.36
N PHE A 212 -8.43 10.43 -2.89
CA PHE A 212 -8.58 11.67 -2.14
C PHE A 212 -8.71 11.35 -0.65
N LEU A 213 -7.70 11.76 0.11
CA LEU A 213 -7.61 11.54 1.55
C LEU A 213 -7.63 12.88 2.30
N ILE A 214 -7.76 12.81 3.62
CA ILE A 214 -7.32 13.90 4.50
C ILE A 214 -5.78 13.88 4.54
N GLU A 215 -5.19 15.01 4.86
CA GLU A 215 -3.75 15.07 5.09
C GLU A 215 -3.39 14.43 6.44
N PRO A 216 -2.19 13.82 6.57
CA PRO A 216 -1.68 13.38 7.86
C PRO A 216 -1.67 14.52 8.88
N SER A 217 -2.08 14.23 10.12
CA SER A 217 -2.24 15.22 11.18
C SER A 217 -0.91 15.79 11.72
N GLY A 218 0.24 15.19 11.33
CA GLY A 218 1.57 15.56 11.78
C GLY A 218 2.59 15.68 10.65
N LEU A 219 3.84 15.97 11.03
CA LEU A 219 4.98 15.93 10.11
C LEU A 219 5.31 14.46 9.81
N THR A 220 5.44 14.15 8.55
CA THR A 220 5.80 12.82 8.06
C THR A 220 7.29 12.75 7.72
N MET A 221 7.82 11.54 7.50
CA MET A 221 9.18 11.36 6.99
C MET A 221 9.39 12.12 5.67
N TRP A 222 8.35 12.25 4.83
CA TRP A 222 8.43 13.02 3.59
C TRP A 222 8.71 14.50 3.84
N ASP A 223 8.04 15.08 4.86
CA ASP A 223 8.24 16.47 5.23
C ASP A 223 9.66 16.71 5.73
N VAL A 224 10.16 15.85 6.64
CA VAL A 224 11.52 16.02 7.21
C VAL A 224 12.61 15.77 6.18
N LEU A 225 12.44 14.80 5.29
CA LEU A 225 13.37 14.56 4.18
C LEU A 225 13.42 15.75 3.21
N SER A 226 12.25 16.27 2.83
CA SER A 226 12.16 17.43 1.94
C SER A 226 12.82 18.67 2.55
N ARG A 227 12.58 18.94 3.84
CA ARG A 227 13.22 20.05 4.57
C ARG A 227 14.74 19.91 4.63
N SER A 228 15.24 18.68 4.70
CA SER A 228 16.67 18.37 4.68
C SER A 228 17.30 18.36 3.28
N GLY A 229 16.54 18.77 2.24
CA GLY A 229 16.99 18.84 0.86
C GLY A 229 17.21 17.46 0.20
N GLN A 230 16.59 16.41 0.74
CA GLN A 230 16.64 15.08 0.15
C GLN A 230 15.67 14.97 -1.04
N ILE A 231 16.06 14.22 -2.04
CA ILE A 231 15.18 13.88 -3.16
C ILE A 231 14.21 12.79 -2.70
N THR A 232 12.92 13.00 -2.94
CA THR A 232 11.86 12.09 -2.53
C THR A 232 10.97 11.76 -3.73
N MET A 233 11.00 10.49 -4.14
CA MET A 233 10.23 9.99 -5.29
C MET A 233 9.14 9.05 -4.81
N GLY A 234 7.90 9.31 -5.20
CA GLY A 234 6.76 8.44 -4.94
C GLY A 234 6.30 7.72 -6.21
N VAL A 235 6.19 6.40 -6.18
CA VAL A 235 5.73 5.57 -7.28
C VAL A 235 4.43 4.87 -6.90
N GLY A 236 3.48 4.79 -7.81
CA GLY A 236 2.15 4.24 -7.56
C GLY A 236 1.26 5.20 -6.77
N LYS A 237 0.59 4.71 -5.69
CA LYS A 237 -0.37 5.49 -4.89
C LYS A 237 0.25 6.40 -3.82
N VAL A 238 1.57 6.43 -3.68
CA VAL A 238 2.27 7.16 -2.61
C VAL A 238 1.90 8.65 -2.58
N TYR A 239 1.81 9.30 -3.75
CA TYR A 239 1.39 10.70 -3.84
C TYR A 239 0.02 10.95 -3.20
N ASP A 240 -0.94 10.11 -3.54
CA ASP A 240 -2.32 10.27 -3.09
C ASP A 240 -2.42 10.03 -1.57
N LEU A 241 -1.69 9.05 -1.02
CA LEU A 241 -1.67 8.72 0.42
C LEU A 241 -1.14 9.86 1.30
N PHE A 242 -0.25 10.69 0.78
CA PHE A 242 0.32 11.85 1.49
C PHE A 242 -0.09 13.20 0.91
N SER A 243 -1.09 13.23 0.00
CA SER A 243 -1.53 14.45 -0.70
C SER A 243 -0.38 15.20 -1.37
N GLY A 244 0.67 14.49 -1.77
CA GLY A 244 1.87 15.03 -2.39
C GLY A 244 2.83 15.75 -1.45
N ARG A 245 2.56 15.81 -0.15
CA ARG A 245 3.41 16.49 0.84
C ARG A 245 4.82 15.89 0.86
N GLY A 246 5.81 16.76 0.80
CA GLY A 246 7.22 16.39 0.89
C GLY A 246 7.77 15.58 -0.30
N LEU A 247 6.99 15.31 -1.35
CA LEU A 247 7.42 14.60 -2.54
C LEU A 247 8.05 15.56 -3.56
N THR A 248 9.27 15.25 -4.01
CA THR A 248 9.93 15.96 -5.11
C THR A 248 9.22 15.67 -6.43
N LYS A 249 8.87 14.40 -6.67
CA LYS A 249 8.15 13.97 -7.87
C LYS A 249 7.37 12.68 -7.61
N SER A 250 6.29 12.49 -8.35
CA SER A 250 5.49 11.27 -8.32
C SER A 250 5.31 10.65 -9.71
N PHE A 251 5.14 9.33 -9.71
CA PHE A 251 5.00 8.50 -10.91
C PHE A 251 3.81 7.56 -10.72
N PRO A 252 2.59 7.98 -11.11
CA PRO A 252 1.42 7.10 -11.03
C PRO A 252 1.59 5.93 -12.01
N THR A 253 1.19 4.73 -11.58
CA THR A 253 1.34 3.50 -12.36
C THR A 253 0.03 2.73 -12.43
N ALA A 254 -0.11 1.88 -13.44
CA ALA A 254 -1.32 1.11 -13.68
C ALA A 254 -1.35 -0.24 -12.93
N SER A 255 -0.21 -0.70 -12.42
CA SER A 255 -0.07 -1.96 -11.68
C SER A 255 1.17 -1.97 -10.80
N GLY A 256 1.25 -2.92 -9.86
CA GLY A 256 2.43 -3.11 -9.02
C GLY A 256 3.69 -3.45 -9.83
N MET A 257 3.56 -4.25 -10.88
CA MET A 257 4.71 -4.56 -11.75
C MET A 257 5.18 -3.34 -12.56
N ALA A 258 4.25 -2.51 -13.04
CA ALA A 258 4.62 -1.24 -13.68
C ALA A 258 5.28 -0.26 -12.68
N ALA A 259 4.88 -0.31 -11.40
CA ALA A 259 5.55 0.46 -10.35
C ALA A 259 6.98 -0.04 -10.14
N PHE A 260 7.20 -1.35 -10.17
CA PHE A 260 8.55 -1.91 -10.07
C PHE A 260 9.42 -1.53 -11.27
N ASP A 261 8.88 -1.53 -12.51
CA ASP A 261 9.58 -1.04 -13.71
C ASP A 261 10.03 0.42 -13.56
N GLU A 262 9.15 1.27 -13.01
CA GLU A 262 9.49 2.68 -12.76
C GLU A 262 10.60 2.81 -11.71
N VAL A 263 10.57 2.01 -10.63
CA VAL A 263 11.65 1.97 -9.63
C VAL A 263 12.98 1.64 -10.30
N ILE A 264 13.05 0.58 -11.12
CA ILE A 264 14.26 0.19 -11.87
C ILE A 264 14.76 1.35 -12.74
N GLY A 265 13.84 2.04 -13.44
CA GLY A 265 14.15 3.21 -14.25
C GLY A 265 14.72 4.40 -13.46
N LEU A 266 14.24 4.59 -12.23
CA LEU A 266 14.67 5.66 -11.32
C LEU A 266 16.06 5.44 -10.74
N LEU A 267 16.53 4.19 -10.59
CA LEU A 267 17.85 3.90 -10.01
C LEU A 267 19.01 4.59 -10.75
N ASN A 268 18.86 4.80 -12.05
CA ASN A 268 19.87 5.49 -12.85
C ASN A 268 19.76 7.02 -12.76
N LYS A 269 18.60 7.54 -12.36
CA LYS A 269 18.27 8.98 -12.38
C LYS A 269 18.36 9.63 -10.98
N VAL A 270 18.16 8.86 -9.93
CA VAL A 270 18.11 9.33 -8.53
C VAL A 270 19.39 8.90 -7.83
N PRO A 271 20.37 9.80 -7.65
CA PRO A 271 21.64 9.44 -7.04
C PRO A 271 21.60 9.35 -5.51
N ARG A 272 20.64 10.02 -4.86
CA ARG A 272 20.47 10.07 -3.40
C ARG A 272 19.03 10.33 -3.00
N GLY A 273 18.69 10.04 -1.76
CA GLY A 273 17.35 10.30 -1.19
C GLY A 273 16.47 9.04 -1.13
N LEU A 274 15.17 9.21 -1.16
CA LEU A 274 14.18 8.14 -1.03
C LEU A 274 13.43 7.89 -2.34
N VAL A 275 13.39 6.65 -2.78
CA VAL A 275 12.44 6.14 -3.79
C VAL A 275 11.49 5.19 -3.07
N CYS A 276 10.23 5.55 -2.93
CA CYS A 276 9.21 4.70 -2.32
C CYS A 276 8.19 4.27 -3.36
N ALA A 277 7.92 2.99 -3.44
CA ALA A 277 6.94 2.43 -4.36
C ALA A 277 5.84 1.68 -3.61
N SER A 278 4.61 1.92 -4.01
CA SER A 278 3.46 1.11 -3.65
C SER A 278 3.26 0.05 -4.74
N LEU A 279 3.37 -1.23 -4.34
CA LEU A 279 3.29 -2.37 -5.22
C LEU A 279 2.00 -3.16 -4.95
N ASP A 280 0.99 -3.00 -5.81
CA ASP A 280 -0.23 -3.81 -5.76
C ASP A 280 0.05 -5.13 -6.50
N LEU A 281 0.45 -6.15 -5.74
CA LEU A 281 0.83 -7.47 -6.25
C LEU A 281 -0.21 -8.55 -5.95
N LEU A 282 -1.12 -8.33 -4.99
CA LEU A 282 -2.13 -9.31 -4.62
C LEU A 282 -3.40 -9.16 -5.47
N ALA A 283 -3.49 -9.93 -6.54
CA ALA A 283 -4.69 -10.07 -7.34
C ALA A 283 -5.85 -10.67 -6.53
N GLU A 284 -7.10 -10.53 -7.02
CA GLU A 284 -8.30 -11.06 -6.37
C GLU A 284 -8.33 -12.59 -6.31
N GLU A 285 -7.80 -13.24 -7.34
CA GLU A 285 -7.72 -14.69 -7.45
C GLU A 285 -6.40 -15.19 -6.85
N VAL A 286 -6.49 -16.14 -5.92
CA VAL A 286 -5.34 -16.66 -5.15
C VAL A 286 -4.21 -17.15 -6.06
N GLY A 287 -4.54 -17.94 -7.08
CA GLY A 287 -3.54 -18.43 -8.04
C GLY A 287 -2.85 -17.31 -8.81
N GLN A 288 -3.60 -16.29 -9.21
CA GLN A 288 -3.04 -15.11 -9.87
C GLN A 288 -2.17 -14.28 -8.92
N ALA A 289 -2.58 -14.11 -7.67
CA ALA A 289 -1.78 -13.43 -6.64
C ALA A 289 -0.43 -14.12 -6.44
N ALA A 290 -0.42 -15.44 -6.31
CA ALA A 290 0.81 -16.22 -6.18
C ALA A 290 1.73 -16.05 -7.40
N LEU A 291 1.17 -16.11 -8.62
CA LEU A 291 1.95 -15.91 -9.85
C LEU A 291 2.58 -14.52 -9.93
N VAL A 292 1.87 -13.48 -9.50
CA VAL A 292 2.37 -12.09 -9.51
C VAL A 292 3.46 -11.92 -8.45
N VAL A 293 3.27 -12.43 -7.23
CA VAL A 293 4.29 -12.39 -6.16
C VAL A 293 5.55 -13.14 -6.57
N GLN A 294 5.42 -14.33 -7.14
CA GLN A 294 6.55 -15.10 -7.66
C GLN A 294 7.22 -14.40 -8.86
N GLY A 295 6.42 -13.72 -9.69
CA GLY A 295 6.92 -12.91 -10.81
C GLY A 295 7.74 -11.72 -10.33
N PHE A 296 7.29 -11.03 -9.29
CA PHE A 296 8.02 -9.97 -8.62
C PHE A 296 9.34 -10.49 -8.03
N ASP A 297 9.28 -11.60 -7.30
CA ASP A 297 10.47 -12.22 -6.70
C ASP A 297 11.55 -12.52 -7.75
N ARG A 298 11.17 -13.13 -8.87
CA ARG A 298 12.11 -13.42 -9.97
C ARG A 298 12.80 -12.20 -10.54
N ARG A 299 12.21 -11.01 -10.38
CA ARG A 299 12.74 -9.75 -10.88
C ARG A 299 13.57 -8.96 -9.86
N LEU A 300 13.55 -9.36 -8.58
CA LEU A 300 14.36 -8.70 -7.54
C LEU A 300 15.86 -8.62 -7.88
N PRO A 301 16.49 -9.62 -8.54
CA PRO A 301 17.87 -9.50 -9.00
C PRO A 301 18.11 -8.30 -9.92
N GLU A 302 17.13 -7.90 -10.75
CA GLU A 302 17.25 -6.70 -11.59
C GLU A 302 17.46 -5.42 -10.77
N LEU A 303 16.87 -5.36 -9.57
CA LEU A 303 17.09 -4.30 -8.61
C LEU A 303 18.45 -4.42 -7.93
N PHE A 304 18.75 -5.62 -7.41
CA PHE A 304 19.96 -5.85 -6.60
C PHE A 304 21.25 -5.61 -7.38
N GLU A 305 21.31 -6.01 -8.65
CA GLU A 305 22.44 -5.79 -9.55
C GLU A 305 22.72 -4.30 -9.84
N ARG A 306 21.72 -3.43 -9.65
CA ARG A 306 21.83 -1.96 -9.87
C ARG A 306 22.12 -1.19 -8.59
N LEU A 307 22.22 -1.85 -7.45
CA LEU A 307 22.53 -1.20 -6.19
C LEU A 307 23.98 -0.71 -6.17
N ARG A 308 24.15 0.48 -5.64
CA ARG A 308 25.47 1.12 -5.42
C ARG A 308 25.87 1.02 -3.97
N ILE A 309 27.16 1.18 -3.72
CA ILE A 309 27.65 1.37 -2.34
C ILE A 309 26.94 2.57 -1.72
N GLY A 310 26.24 2.34 -0.61
CA GLY A 310 25.40 3.36 0.04
C GLY A 310 23.92 3.28 -0.30
N ASP A 311 23.49 2.26 -1.05
CA ASP A 311 22.06 1.97 -1.22
C ASP A 311 21.56 1.04 -0.09
N MET A 312 20.32 1.25 0.31
CA MET A 312 19.55 0.39 1.20
C MET A 312 18.20 0.09 0.54
N VAL A 313 17.80 -1.17 0.54
CA VAL A 313 16.49 -1.63 0.10
C VAL A 313 15.72 -2.12 1.31
N ILE A 314 14.48 -1.66 1.45
CA ILE A 314 13.52 -2.15 2.44
C ILE A 314 12.33 -2.71 1.68
N VAL A 315 11.98 -3.96 1.94
CA VAL A 315 10.75 -4.62 1.43
C VAL A 315 9.83 -4.87 2.60
N THR A 316 8.60 -4.37 2.53
CA THR A 316 7.60 -4.49 3.59
C THR A 316 6.18 -4.51 3.03
N GLY A 317 5.18 -4.61 3.89
CA GLY A 317 3.76 -4.39 3.59
C GLY A 317 3.21 -3.15 4.27
N ASP A 318 2.00 -2.75 3.92
CA ASP A 318 1.24 -1.69 4.59
C ASP A 318 0.15 -2.25 5.52
N HIS A 319 -0.30 -3.46 5.30
CA HIS A 319 -1.23 -4.29 6.08
C HIS A 319 -1.22 -5.72 5.57
N GLY A 320 -1.99 -6.62 6.13
CA GLY A 320 -2.31 -7.93 5.56
C GLY A 320 -3.51 -7.87 4.62
N ARG A 321 -3.67 -8.88 3.77
CA ARG A 321 -4.86 -9.11 2.93
C ARG A 321 -5.01 -10.59 2.66
N ASP A 322 -5.62 -11.29 3.60
CA ASP A 322 -5.78 -12.72 3.52
C ASP A 322 -6.89 -13.11 2.52
N LEU A 323 -6.48 -13.66 1.39
CA LEU A 323 -7.38 -14.05 0.31
C LEU A 323 -8.21 -15.31 0.62
N SER A 324 -7.93 -16.02 1.73
CA SER A 324 -8.73 -17.12 2.22
C SER A 324 -10.04 -16.66 2.85
N PHE A 325 -10.12 -15.40 3.28
CA PHE A 325 -11.33 -14.82 3.85
C PHE A 325 -12.34 -14.45 2.74
N PRO A 326 -13.65 -14.65 2.97
CA PRO A 326 -14.68 -14.39 1.96
C PRO A 326 -14.65 -12.97 1.41
N GLU A 327 -14.44 -11.98 2.26
CA GLU A 327 -14.46 -10.56 1.92
C GLU A 327 -13.21 -10.12 1.16
N LYS A 328 -12.09 -10.85 1.31
CA LYS A 328 -10.78 -10.53 0.70
C LYS A 328 -10.36 -9.07 0.95
N THR A 329 -10.74 -8.51 2.09
CA THR A 329 -10.42 -7.15 2.51
C THR A 329 -9.07 -7.10 3.23
N ALA A 330 -8.61 -5.91 3.59
CA ALA A 330 -7.42 -5.73 4.42
C ALA A 330 -7.57 -6.45 5.76
N THR A 331 -6.48 -7.04 6.27
CA THR A 331 -6.44 -7.77 7.55
C THR A 331 -5.41 -7.17 8.50
N ARG A 332 -5.69 -7.28 9.81
CA ARG A 332 -4.85 -6.75 10.90
C ARG A 332 -3.71 -7.73 11.20
N GLU A 333 -2.66 -7.64 10.41
CA GLU A 333 -1.50 -8.53 10.48
C GLU A 333 -0.20 -7.77 10.72
N TYR A 334 0.79 -8.47 11.26
CA TYR A 334 2.19 -8.08 11.08
C TYR A 334 2.56 -8.12 9.60
N VAL A 335 3.48 -7.26 9.20
CA VAL A 335 4.05 -7.27 7.84
C VAL A 335 5.55 -7.54 7.90
N PRO A 336 6.16 -8.11 6.84
CA PRO A 336 7.60 -8.33 6.79
C PRO A 336 8.38 -7.02 6.89
N LEU A 337 9.55 -7.08 7.51
CA LEU A 337 10.60 -6.08 7.42
C LEU A 337 11.85 -6.79 6.89
N LEU A 338 12.12 -6.64 5.60
CA LEU A 338 13.28 -7.23 4.95
C LEU A 338 14.19 -6.11 4.46
N VAL A 339 15.45 -6.10 4.93
CA VAL A 339 16.38 -5.00 4.65
C VAL A 339 17.67 -5.56 4.07
N THR A 340 18.14 -4.99 2.96
CA THR A 340 19.40 -5.39 2.33
C THR A 340 20.11 -4.19 1.69
N GLY A 341 21.39 -4.35 1.43
CA GLY A 341 22.21 -3.37 0.73
C GLY A 341 23.69 -3.75 0.74
N PRO A 342 24.52 -3.26 -0.21
CA PRO A 342 25.90 -3.70 -0.40
C PRO A 342 26.84 -3.51 0.78
N LYS A 343 26.50 -2.65 1.73
CA LYS A 343 27.31 -2.33 2.93
C LYS A 343 26.51 -2.46 4.22
N LEU A 344 25.47 -3.29 4.21
CA LEU A 344 24.70 -3.59 5.40
C LEU A 344 25.11 -4.94 6.00
N ALA A 345 24.79 -5.15 7.27
CA ALA A 345 24.88 -6.45 7.92
C ALA A 345 23.95 -7.47 7.23
N HIS A 346 24.28 -8.73 7.36
CA HIS A 346 23.50 -9.84 6.81
C HIS A 346 23.06 -10.76 7.95
N GLY A 347 21.89 -11.38 7.82
CA GLY A 347 21.40 -12.40 8.75
C GLY A 347 21.01 -11.87 10.13
N VAL A 348 20.86 -10.56 10.31
CA VAL A 348 20.45 -9.96 11.59
C VAL A 348 18.94 -10.06 11.74
N ASP A 349 18.50 -10.66 12.85
CA ASP A 349 17.10 -10.61 13.27
C ASP A 349 16.80 -9.27 13.93
N LEU A 350 15.95 -8.46 13.30
CA LEU A 350 15.48 -7.16 13.78
C LEU A 350 14.32 -7.30 14.78
N GLY A 351 13.84 -8.52 15.01
CA GLY A 351 12.75 -8.86 15.90
C GLY A 351 11.38 -8.43 15.40
N THR A 352 10.43 -8.41 16.33
CA THR A 352 9.10 -7.85 16.09
C THR A 352 9.03 -6.43 16.63
N ARG A 353 8.88 -5.47 15.72
CA ARG A 353 8.75 -4.06 16.06
C ARG A 353 7.29 -3.70 16.30
N SER A 354 7.01 -2.93 17.34
CA SER A 354 5.64 -2.60 17.74
C SER A 354 4.94 -1.61 16.80
N THR A 355 5.71 -0.90 15.99
CA THR A 355 5.19 0.15 15.10
C THR A 355 5.94 0.23 13.78
N ALA A 356 5.21 0.42 12.69
CA ALA A 356 5.79 0.70 11.38
C ALA A 356 6.50 2.06 11.31
N ALA A 357 6.29 2.95 12.28
CA ALA A 357 6.98 4.24 12.38
C ALA A 357 8.51 4.11 12.47
N ASP A 358 9.01 2.97 12.92
CA ASP A 358 10.43 2.65 12.98
C ASP A 358 11.11 2.70 11.61
N VAL A 359 10.36 2.37 10.54
CA VAL A 359 10.86 2.49 9.16
C VAL A 359 11.12 3.95 8.81
N GLY A 360 10.15 4.83 9.08
CA GLY A 360 10.30 6.27 8.80
C GLY A 360 11.43 6.90 9.59
N GLN A 361 11.58 6.53 10.88
CA GLN A 361 12.67 7.01 11.72
C GLN A 361 14.02 6.53 11.21
N THR A 362 14.13 5.25 10.80
CA THR A 362 15.37 4.70 10.23
C THR A 362 15.75 5.39 8.92
N ILE A 363 14.78 5.65 8.04
CA ILE A 363 14.99 6.37 6.78
C ILE A 363 15.47 7.81 7.04
N ALA A 364 14.80 8.53 7.96
CA ALA A 364 15.18 9.90 8.31
C ALA A 364 16.62 9.97 8.85
N GLU A 365 16.96 9.09 9.79
CA GLU A 365 18.31 9.02 10.35
C GLU A 365 19.36 8.63 9.30
N ALA A 366 19.11 7.60 8.51
CA ALA A 366 20.03 7.11 7.49
C ALA A 366 20.36 8.17 6.41
N LEU A 367 19.41 9.04 6.09
CA LEU A 367 19.58 10.14 5.14
C LEU A 367 19.97 11.47 5.79
N GLY A 368 20.22 11.48 7.11
CA GLY A 368 20.68 12.68 7.84
C GLY A 368 19.60 13.77 7.98
N ALA A 369 18.33 13.38 7.99
CA ALA A 369 17.22 14.29 8.24
C ALA A 369 16.88 14.37 9.75
N GLU A 370 16.03 15.34 10.11
CA GLU A 370 15.48 15.44 11.45
C GLU A 370 14.65 14.19 11.80
N ARG A 371 14.49 13.93 13.10
CA ARG A 371 13.66 12.83 13.57
C ARG A 371 12.19 13.03 13.18
N VAL A 372 11.51 11.93 12.85
CA VAL A 372 10.05 11.92 12.77
C VAL A 372 9.43 11.92 14.17
N LEU A 373 8.13 12.17 14.27
CA LEU A 373 7.45 12.31 15.57
C LEU A 373 7.46 11.03 16.41
N THR A 374 7.45 9.88 15.76
CA THR A 374 7.36 8.56 16.42
C THR A 374 8.27 7.57 15.73
N GLY A 375 8.56 6.46 16.42
CA GLY A 375 9.40 5.39 15.92
C GLY A 375 10.81 5.40 16.51
N GLU A 376 11.40 4.22 16.52
CA GLU A 376 12.79 3.96 16.92
C GLU A 376 13.57 3.40 15.74
N SER A 377 14.71 4.04 15.46
CA SER A 377 15.57 3.60 14.36
C SER A 377 16.22 2.25 14.66
N PHE A 378 16.27 1.39 13.65
CA PHE A 378 17.04 0.15 13.67
C PHE A 378 18.33 0.25 12.84
N LEU A 379 18.76 1.47 12.49
CA LEU A 379 19.94 1.68 11.63
C LEU A 379 21.22 1.09 12.21
N ASP A 380 21.41 1.16 13.53
CA ASP A 380 22.61 0.63 14.19
C ASP A 380 22.71 -0.90 14.05
N ALA A 381 21.59 -1.63 14.08
CA ALA A 381 21.56 -3.07 13.85
C ALA A 381 21.92 -3.47 12.41
N LEU A 382 21.86 -2.53 11.47
CA LEU A 382 22.22 -2.77 10.06
C LEU A 382 23.70 -2.53 9.77
N ARG A 383 24.49 -2.09 10.74
CA ARG A 383 25.92 -1.88 10.52
C ARG A 383 26.66 -3.22 10.50
N PRO A 384 27.54 -3.45 9.51
CA PRO A 384 28.38 -4.63 9.55
C PRO A 384 29.27 -4.59 10.77
N GLY A 385 29.42 -5.74 11.44
CA GLY A 385 30.31 -5.93 12.59
C GLY A 385 31.79 -5.77 12.25
#